data_cd34befcf4a4a517a731501092ae4b49
#
_entry.id   cd34befcf4a4a517a731501092ae4b49
#
_cell.length_a   1.000
_cell.length_b   1.000
_cell.length_c   1.000
_cell.angle_alpha   90.00
_cell.angle_beta   90.00
_cell.angle_gamma   90.00
#
_symmetry.space_group_name_H-M   'P 1'
#
loop_
_entity.id
_entity.type
_entity.pdbx_description
1 polymer ?
#
loop_
_entity_poly.entity_id
_entity_poly.type
_entity_poly.pdbx_seq_one_letter_code
_entity_poly.pdbx_strand_id
1 'polypeptide(L)'
;NTFYPEFWYSRGLEPHVYYEAATVIIAFVLVGKLMEEKAKGKTSMAIRKLMGLQPRTARVVKDGREEDILIAELQIGDQVSVRPGEQIPVDGTITDGETFIDESMISGEPIPVGKKQGDKVLAGTINQNGAFIMTAQKVGKNTVLAQIIRMVQEAQGSKAPVQRIVDKVTAVFVPVVLAVAVLTFLIWMVVGGADDFSYAMLSAVSVLVIACPCALGLATPTALMVGIGKGAESHILIKNAVALEQMRKVDTVVLDKTGTVTEGRPVVTGWLHDAGWQNEHKGILYAAELKSEHPLALAIVEALKKEGEKPAIIDSFESRTGRGIVVTR
;
A
#
# COMPACT_ATOMS: atom_id res chain seq x y z
N ASN A 1 -13.77 -38.85 36.14
CA ASN A 1 -14.93 -39.76 36.01
C ASN A 1 -14.56 -41.04 35.25
N THR A 2 -13.87 -40.99 34.14
CA THR A 2 -13.52 -42.14 33.28
C THR A 2 -12.47 -43.09 33.95
N PHE A 3 -11.58 -42.58 34.79
CA PHE A 3 -10.49 -43.38 35.42
C PHE A 3 -10.89 -43.98 36.75
N TYR A 4 -11.93 -43.45 37.44
CA TYR A 4 -12.37 -43.94 38.74
C TYR A 4 -13.92 -43.88 38.83
N PRO A 5 -14.65 -44.66 38.04
CA PRO A 5 -16.11 -44.65 38.06
C PRO A 5 -16.71 -45.11 39.40
N GLU A 6 -16.06 -46.09 40.09
CA GLU A 6 -16.49 -46.60 41.39
C GLU A 6 -16.53 -45.55 42.50
N PHE A 7 -15.64 -44.56 42.45
CA PHE A 7 -15.64 -43.44 43.40
C PHE A 7 -16.92 -42.58 43.30
N TRP A 8 -17.49 -42.48 42.10
CA TRP A 8 -18.72 -41.69 41.85
C TRP A 8 -19.94 -42.52 42.16
N TYR A 9 -19.99 -43.77 41.74
CA TYR A 9 -21.08 -44.68 42.06
C TYR A 9 -21.27 -44.93 43.60
N SER A 10 -20.17 -44.99 44.34
CA SER A 10 -20.21 -45.13 45.79
C SER A 10 -20.83 -43.97 46.53
N ARG A 11 -20.98 -42.78 45.84
CA ARG A 11 -21.59 -41.56 46.35
C ARG A 11 -22.96 -41.27 45.74
N GLY A 12 -23.52 -42.26 45.01
CA GLY A 12 -24.82 -42.09 44.37
C GLY A 12 -24.82 -41.15 43.14
N LEU A 13 -23.62 -40.81 42.63
CA LEU A 13 -23.46 -39.92 41.47
C LEU A 13 -23.22 -40.73 40.20
N GLU A 14 -23.98 -40.48 39.15
CA GLU A 14 -23.66 -41.02 37.85
C GLU A 14 -22.42 -40.30 37.26
N PRO A 15 -21.42 -41.02 36.77
CA PRO A 15 -20.20 -40.45 36.19
C PRO A 15 -20.49 -39.84 34.80
N HIS A 16 -21.18 -38.73 34.76
CA HIS A 16 -21.40 -38.00 33.51
C HIS A 16 -20.10 -37.53 32.93
N VAL A 17 -19.83 -37.93 31.69
CA VAL A 17 -18.70 -37.51 30.93
C VAL A 17 -19.11 -36.47 29.92
N TYR A 18 -18.49 -35.30 30.01
CA TYR A 18 -18.83 -34.14 29.17
C TYR A 18 -17.93 -34.03 27.90
N TYR A 19 -17.43 -35.18 27.43
CA TYR A 19 -16.55 -35.20 26.25
C TYR A 19 -17.23 -34.65 24.99
N GLU A 20 -18.54 -34.94 24.83
CA GLU A 20 -19.30 -34.42 23.69
C GLU A 20 -19.36 -32.88 23.72
N ALA A 21 -19.75 -32.29 24.85
CA ALA A 21 -19.82 -30.85 25.03
C ALA A 21 -18.45 -30.21 24.86
N ALA A 22 -17.40 -30.77 25.47
CA ALA A 22 -16.03 -30.28 25.33
C ALA A 22 -15.55 -30.34 23.87
N THR A 23 -15.83 -31.44 23.16
CA THR A 23 -15.46 -31.61 21.76
C THR A 23 -16.16 -30.57 20.86
N VAL A 24 -17.44 -30.36 21.08
CA VAL A 24 -18.22 -29.37 20.33
C VAL A 24 -17.69 -27.94 20.57
N ILE A 25 -17.43 -27.57 21.82
CA ILE A 25 -16.87 -26.26 22.17
C ILE A 25 -15.50 -26.06 21.52
N ILE A 26 -14.61 -27.05 21.63
CA ILE A 26 -13.27 -26.99 21.02
C ILE A 26 -13.40 -26.87 19.49
N ALA A 27 -14.28 -27.65 18.86
CA ALA A 27 -14.49 -27.58 17.42
C ALA A 27 -14.96 -26.18 16.98
N PHE A 28 -15.93 -25.58 17.67
CA PHE A 28 -16.40 -24.22 17.36
C PHE A 28 -15.32 -23.16 17.57
N VAL A 29 -14.52 -23.25 18.63
CA VAL A 29 -13.41 -22.32 18.88
C VAL A 29 -12.35 -22.46 17.77
N LEU A 30 -12.00 -23.68 17.36
CA LEU A 30 -11.04 -23.93 16.29
C LEU A 30 -11.57 -23.45 14.93
N VAL A 31 -12.83 -23.66 14.62
CA VAL A 31 -13.46 -23.11 13.40
C VAL A 31 -13.42 -21.60 13.42
N GLY A 32 -13.78 -20.95 14.54
CA GLY A 32 -13.67 -19.51 14.70
C GLY A 32 -12.25 -18.99 14.47
N LYS A 33 -11.25 -19.64 15.07
CA LYS A 33 -9.83 -19.33 14.87
C LYS A 33 -9.38 -19.53 13.43
N LEU A 34 -9.80 -20.60 12.77
CA LEU A 34 -9.50 -20.85 11.37
C LEU A 34 -10.08 -19.77 10.44
N MET A 35 -11.32 -19.35 10.71
CA MET A 35 -11.96 -18.25 9.96
C MET A 35 -11.24 -16.93 10.18
N GLU A 36 -10.79 -16.65 11.41
CA GLU A 36 -9.96 -15.49 11.75
C GLU A 36 -8.66 -15.49 10.96
N GLU A 37 -7.91 -16.60 10.98
CA GLU A 37 -6.63 -16.72 10.26
C GLU A 37 -6.82 -16.61 8.75
N LYS A 38 -7.88 -17.19 8.19
CA LYS A 38 -8.21 -17.02 6.76
C LYS A 38 -8.54 -15.57 6.41
N ALA A 39 -9.27 -14.85 7.27
CA ALA A 39 -9.58 -13.44 7.06
C ALA A 39 -8.31 -12.58 7.08
N LYS A 40 -7.41 -12.79 8.07
CA LYS A 40 -6.11 -12.12 8.15
C LYS A 40 -5.20 -12.47 6.96
N GLY A 41 -5.19 -13.72 6.52
CA GLY A 41 -4.39 -14.19 5.39
C GLY A 41 -4.74 -13.52 4.06
N LYS A 42 -6.02 -13.31 3.78
CA LYS A 42 -6.46 -12.59 2.57
C LYS A 42 -5.99 -11.13 2.55
N THR A 43 -5.86 -10.52 3.70
CA THR A 43 -5.46 -9.11 3.84
C THR A 43 -3.96 -8.91 3.60
N SER A 44 -3.14 -9.91 3.90
CA SER A 44 -1.71 -9.92 3.59
C SER A 44 -1.40 -10.06 2.09
N MET A 45 -2.38 -10.43 1.25
CA MET A 45 -2.12 -10.63 -0.18
C MET A 45 -1.75 -9.35 -0.91
N ALA A 46 -2.34 -8.20 -0.56
CA ALA A 46 -1.98 -6.91 -1.16
C ALA A 46 -0.50 -6.57 -0.93
N ILE A 47 -0.02 -6.72 0.31
CA ILE A 47 1.41 -6.50 0.63
C ILE A 47 2.29 -7.54 -0.08
N ARG A 48 1.90 -8.81 -0.09
CA ARG A 48 2.66 -9.85 -0.79
C ARG A 48 2.75 -9.58 -2.29
N LYS A 49 1.69 -9.05 -2.90
CA LYS A 49 1.68 -8.65 -4.30
C LYS A 49 2.67 -7.52 -4.56
N LEU A 50 2.69 -6.50 -3.70
CA LEU A 50 3.68 -5.41 -3.78
C LEU A 50 5.12 -5.91 -3.53
N MET A 51 5.33 -6.80 -2.55
CA MET A 51 6.64 -7.41 -2.31
C MET A 51 7.11 -8.30 -3.48
N GLY A 52 6.19 -8.92 -4.19
CA GLY A 52 6.48 -9.72 -5.39
C GLY A 52 6.95 -8.91 -6.60
N LEU A 53 6.83 -7.58 -6.56
CA LEU A 53 7.35 -6.68 -7.59
C LEU A 53 8.87 -6.46 -7.49
N GLN A 54 9.53 -6.87 -6.42
CA GLN A 54 10.97 -6.77 -6.30
C GLN A 54 11.61 -8.08 -6.73
N PRO A 55 12.46 -8.10 -7.78
CA PRO A 55 13.19 -9.29 -8.17
C PRO A 55 14.17 -9.67 -7.05
N ARG A 56 14.66 -10.91 -7.06
CA ARG A 56 15.61 -11.39 -6.03
C ARG A 56 17.05 -11.10 -6.38
N THR A 57 17.35 -10.99 -7.65
CA THR A 57 18.68 -10.75 -8.22
C THR A 57 18.67 -9.54 -9.13
N ALA A 58 19.82 -8.92 -9.31
CA ALA A 58 20.06 -7.84 -10.24
C ALA A 58 21.31 -8.18 -11.06
N ARG A 59 21.29 -7.80 -12.33
CA ARG A 59 22.44 -8.00 -13.22
C ARG A 59 23.29 -6.76 -13.21
N VAL A 60 24.46 -6.86 -12.58
CA VAL A 60 25.42 -5.75 -12.45
C VAL A 60 26.49 -5.86 -13.53
N VAL A 61 26.86 -4.70 -14.10
CA VAL A 61 27.95 -4.59 -15.07
C VAL A 61 29.20 -4.15 -14.33
N LYS A 62 30.21 -5.04 -14.23
CA LYS A 62 31.54 -4.77 -13.65
C LYS A 62 32.61 -5.09 -14.67
N ASP A 63 33.49 -4.18 -14.93
CA ASP A 63 34.63 -4.36 -15.89
C ASP A 63 34.20 -4.89 -17.27
N GLY A 64 32.99 -4.45 -17.73
CA GLY A 64 32.42 -4.85 -19.02
C GLY A 64 31.83 -6.27 -19.04
N ARG A 65 31.68 -6.92 -17.90
CA ARG A 65 31.02 -8.22 -17.75
C ARG A 65 29.77 -8.08 -16.94
N GLU A 66 28.72 -8.83 -17.36
CA GLU A 66 27.47 -8.93 -16.60
C GLU A 66 27.57 -10.06 -15.56
N GLU A 67 27.19 -9.77 -14.34
CA GLU A 67 27.13 -10.72 -13.22
C GLU A 67 25.80 -10.58 -12.48
N ASP A 68 25.13 -11.70 -12.22
CA ASP A 68 23.90 -11.71 -11.43
C ASP A 68 24.24 -11.78 -9.94
N ILE A 69 23.90 -10.74 -9.19
CA ILE A 69 24.08 -10.65 -7.73
C ILE A 69 22.74 -10.57 -7.01
N LEU A 70 22.73 -10.88 -5.72
CA LEU A 70 21.54 -10.66 -4.89
C LEU A 70 21.29 -9.15 -4.74
N ILE A 71 20.00 -8.74 -4.79
CA ILE A 71 19.63 -7.33 -4.60
C ILE A 71 20.14 -6.78 -3.26
N ALA A 72 20.27 -7.63 -2.24
CA ALA A 72 20.82 -7.23 -0.94
C ALA A 72 22.29 -6.80 -0.99
N GLU A 73 23.03 -7.23 -1.99
CA GLU A 73 24.46 -6.92 -2.20
C GLU A 73 24.68 -5.70 -3.08
N LEU A 74 23.61 -5.22 -3.74
CA LEU A 74 23.67 -4.10 -4.66
C LEU A 74 23.92 -2.79 -3.92
N GLN A 75 24.89 -1.99 -4.41
CA GLN A 75 25.31 -0.74 -3.81
C GLN A 75 24.92 0.48 -4.65
N ILE A 76 24.86 1.63 -4.00
CA ILE A 76 24.66 2.90 -4.71
C ILE A 76 25.89 3.15 -5.62
N GLY A 77 25.61 3.46 -6.88
CA GLY A 77 26.63 3.67 -7.90
C GLY A 77 26.88 2.46 -8.81
N ASP A 78 26.38 1.27 -8.45
CA ASP A 78 26.49 0.09 -9.31
C ASP A 78 25.74 0.32 -10.63
N GLN A 79 26.34 -0.16 -11.72
CA GLN A 79 25.69 -0.18 -13.03
C GLN A 79 24.88 -1.46 -13.18
N VAL A 80 23.59 -1.31 -13.46
CA VAL A 80 22.64 -2.42 -13.58
C VAL A 80 22.10 -2.49 -15.00
N SER A 81 22.24 -3.65 -15.63
CA SER A 81 21.67 -3.96 -16.94
C SER A 81 20.26 -4.52 -16.77
N VAL A 82 19.28 -3.95 -17.49
CA VAL A 82 17.88 -4.37 -17.46
C VAL A 82 17.40 -4.70 -18.87
N ARG A 83 16.96 -5.94 -19.08
CA ARG A 83 16.50 -6.44 -20.37
C ARG A 83 14.97 -6.30 -20.52
N PRO A 84 14.44 -6.38 -21.75
CA PRO A 84 12.99 -6.40 -21.97
C PRO A 84 12.30 -7.50 -21.17
N GLY A 85 11.16 -7.17 -20.53
CA GLY A 85 10.40 -8.08 -19.69
C GLY A 85 10.92 -8.20 -18.26
N GLU A 86 12.08 -7.66 -17.93
CA GLU A 86 12.64 -7.71 -16.57
C GLU A 86 12.07 -6.59 -15.70
N GLN A 87 11.96 -6.90 -14.40
CA GLN A 87 11.61 -5.90 -13.37
C GLN A 87 12.85 -5.10 -12.99
N ILE A 88 12.67 -3.79 -12.81
CA ILE A 88 13.74 -2.90 -12.36
C ILE A 88 14.02 -3.15 -10.88
N PRO A 89 15.28 -3.51 -10.51
CA PRO A 89 15.58 -3.99 -9.17
C PRO A 89 15.64 -2.88 -8.11
N VAL A 90 16.07 -1.68 -8.47
CA VAL A 90 16.30 -0.55 -7.56
C VAL A 90 15.99 0.77 -8.24
N ASP A 91 15.85 1.87 -7.48
CA ASP A 91 15.70 3.19 -8.09
C ASP A 91 17.03 3.70 -8.63
N GLY A 92 17.00 4.29 -9.81
CA GLY A 92 18.21 4.81 -10.44
C GLY A 92 17.94 5.74 -11.61
N THR A 93 19.00 6.01 -12.37
CA THR A 93 18.96 6.85 -13.57
C THR A 93 19.57 6.08 -14.74
N ILE A 94 18.92 6.12 -15.90
CA ILE A 94 19.41 5.51 -17.13
C ILE A 94 20.72 6.20 -17.56
N THR A 95 21.75 5.42 -17.75
CA THR A 95 23.06 5.90 -18.22
C THR A 95 23.31 5.59 -19.68
N ASP A 96 22.68 4.52 -20.19
CA ASP A 96 22.77 4.13 -21.59
C ASP A 96 21.51 3.41 -22.03
N GLY A 97 21.08 3.64 -23.29
CA GLY A 97 19.90 3.04 -23.88
C GLY A 97 18.63 3.89 -23.75
N GLU A 98 17.59 3.41 -24.41
CA GLU A 98 16.23 3.96 -24.36
C GLU A 98 15.21 2.81 -24.28
N THR A 99 14.09 3.06 -23.62
CA THR A 99 13.11 2.01 -23.33
C THR A 99 11.71 2.58 -23.10
N PHE A 100 10.70 1.69 -23.08
CA PHE A 100 9.38 1.96 -22.54
C PHE A 100 9.20 1.17 -21.25
N ILE A 101 8.83 1.85 -20.17
CA ILE A 101 8.67 1.26 -18.84
C ILE A 101 7.20 1.31 -18.44
N ASP A 102 6.67 0.16 -18.04
CA ASP A 102 5.37 0.06 -17.39
C ASP A 102 5.51 0.43 -15.91
N GLU A 103 5.06 1.63 -15.59
CA GLU A 103 5.04 2.17 -14.23
C GLU A 103 3.66 2.02 -13.56
N SER A 104 2.71 1.29 -14.18
CA SER A 104 1.31 1.18 -13.73
C SER A 104 1.17 0.70 -12.30
N MET A 105 2.07 -0.15 -11.84
CA MET A 105 2.07 -0.68 -10.47
C MET A 105 2.41 0.37 -9.40
N ILE A 106 3.01 1.50 -9.79
CA ILE A 106 3.40 2.59 -8.89
C ILE A 106 2.57 3.84 -9.18
N SER A 107 2.44 4.24 -10.46
CA SER A 107 1.73 5.45 -10.87
C SER A 107 0.22 5.24 -11.07
N GLY A 108 -0.20 4.02 -11.38
CA GLY A 108 -1.57 3.69 -11.77
C GLY A 108 -1.89 3.95 -13.24
N GLU A 109 -0.97 4.55 -14.01
CA GLU A 109 -1.17 4.84 -15.42
C GLU A 109 -0.89 3.60 -16.28
N PRO A 110 -1.84 3.13 -17.11
CA PRO A 110 -1.69 1.88 -17.86
C PRO A 110 -0.80 2.01 -19.10
N ILE A 111 -0.44 3.23 -19.49
CA ILE A 111 0.35 3.49 -20.70
C ILE A 111 1.85 3.49 -20.33
N PRO A 112 2.67 2.64 -20.97
CA PRO A 112 4.12 2.64 -20.74
C PRO A 112 4.76 3.99 -21.07
N VAL A 113 5.66 4.43 -20.22
CA VAL A 113 6.34 5.73 -20.33
C VAL A 113 7.69 5.53 -21.05
N GLY A 114 7.92 6.28 -22.13
CA GLY A 114 9.23 6.31 -22.82
C GLY A 114 10.28 6.94 -21.92
N LYS A 115 11.41 6.26 -21.73
CA LYS A 115 12.55 6.68 -20.92
C LYS A 115 13.83 6.61 -21.75
N LYS A 116 14.69 7.58 -21.55
CA LYS A 116 15.98 7.72 -22.24
C LYS A 116 17.10 8.03 -21.24
N GLN A 117 18.31 8.12 -21.71
CA GLN A 117 19.46 8.50 -20.91
C GLN A 117 19.20 9.78 -20.10
N GLY A 118 19.48 9.75 -18.81
CA GLY A 118 19.24 10.82 -17.84
C GLY A 118 17.88 10.71 -17.11
N ASP A 119 16.96 9.88 -17.58
CA ASP A 119 15.65 9.71 -16.94
C ASP A 119 15.72 8.78 -15.73
N LYS A 120 14.87 9.06 -14.75
CA LYS A 120 14.75 8.25 -13.54
C LYS A 120 13.86 7.04 -13.78
N VAL A 121 14.26 5.92 -13.18
CA VAL A 121 13.52 4.65 -13.16
C VAL A 121 13.33 4.18 -11.72
N LEU A 122 12.24 3.48 -11.47
CA LEU A 122 11.80 3.07 -10.14
C LEU A 122 11.81 1.56 -9.97
N ALA A 123 12.18 1.11 -8.79
CA ALA A 123 12.16 -0.30 -8.42
C ALA A 123 10.73 -0.89 -8.54
N GLY A 124 10.63 -2.11 -9.10
CA GLY A 124 9.36 -2.82 -9.23
C GLY A 124 8.56 -2.50 -10.49
N THR A 125 8.99 -1.52 -11.30
CA THR A 125 8.43 -1.26 -12.63
C THR A 125 8.99 -2.26 -13.65
N ILE A 126 8.32 -2.44 -14.77
CA ILE A 126 8.66 -3.46 -15.77
C ILE A 126 9.17 -2.81 -17.05
N ASN A 127 10.34 -3.23 -17.48
CA ASN A 127 10.89 -2.84 -18.77
C ASN A 127 10.15 -3.55 -19.92
N GLN A 128 9.51 -2.81 -20.82
CA GLN A 128 8.72 -3.39 -21.91
C GLN A 128 9.57 -3.64 -23.16
N ASN A 129 10.34 -2.65 -23.61
CA ASN A 129 11.09 -2.71 -24.87
C ASN A 129 12.46 -2.08 -24.70
N GLY A 130 13.46 -2.61 -25.42
CA GLY A 130 14.83 -2.13 -25.37
C GLY A 130 15.56 -2.63 -24.11
N ALA A 131 16.87 -2.79 -24.20
CA ALA A 131 17.74 -3.02 -23.07
C ALA A 131 18.39 -1.69 -22.68
N PHE A 132 18.59 -1.45 -21.40
CA PHE A 132 19.25 -0.25 -20.93
C PHE A 132 20.17 -0.54 -19.74
N ILE A 133 21.09 0.35 -19.51
CA ILE A 133 21.96 0.35 -18.34
C ILE A 133 21.56 1.54 -17.46
N MET A 134 21.43 1.31 -16.17
CA MET A 134 21.14 2.33 -15.17
C MET A 134 22.18 2.35 -14.06
N THR A 135 22.39 3.50 -13.44
CA THR A 135 23.16 3.62 -12.20
C THR A 135 22.19 3.60 -11.00
N ALA A 136 22.44 2.70 -10.06
CA ALA A 136 21.69 2.59 -8.83
C ALA A 136 21.86 3.84 -7.96
N GLN A 137 20.74 4.49 -7.58
CA GLN A 137 20.76 5.70 -6.73
C GLN A 137 20.19 5.42 -5.34
N LYS A 138 19.17 4.56 -5.25
CA LYS A 138 18.58 4.15 -3.97
C LYS A 138 18.42 2.64 -3.95
N VAL A 139 18.91 2.01 -2.89
CA VAL A 139 18.91 0.56 -2.73
C VAL A 139 18.19 0.13 -1.44
N GLY A 140 17.72 -1.11 -1.39
CA GLY A 140 17.11 -1.71 -0.21
C GLY A 140 15.90 -0.91 0.31
N LYS A 141 15.94 -0.51 1.58
CA LYS A 141 14.84 0.17 2.28
C LYS A 141 14.56 1.60 1.78
N ASN A 142 15.47 2.17 1.01
CA ASN A 142 15.37 3.55 0.53
C ASN A 142 14.70 3.67 -0.84
N THR A 143 14.39 2.56 -1.52
CA THR A 143 13.64 2.58 -2.77
C THR A 143 12.21 3.06 -2.55
N VAL A 144 11.60 3.68 -3.58
CA VAL A 144 10.19 4.14 -3.53
C VAL A 144 9.26 2.97 -3.23
N LEU A 145 9.45 1.81 -3.87
CA LEU A 145 8.65 0.61 -3.60
C LEU A 145 8.76 0.16 -2.14
N ALA A 146 9.97 0.12 -1.57
CA ALA A 146 10.16 -0.24 -0.17
C ALA A 146 9.48 0.74 0.80
N GLN A 147 9.48 2.04 0.48
CA GLN A 147 8.78 3.07 1.26
C GLN A 147 7.26 2.88 1.18
N ILE A 148 6.70 2.56 0.01
CA ILE A 148 5.27 2.25 -0.16
C ILE A 148 4.89 1.03 0.69
N ILE A 149 5.65 -0.07 0.57
CA ILE A 149 5.42 -1.29 1.38
C ILE A 149 5.44 -0.97 2.87
N ARG A 150 6.43 -0.21 3.34
CA ARG A 150 6.53 0.20 4.74
C ARG A 150 5.34 1.04 5.18
N MET A 151 4.91 2.01 4.37
CA MET A 151 3.75 2.86 4.67
C MET A 151 2.46 2.02 4.81
N VAL A 152 2.24 1.04 3.94
CA VAL A 152 1.09 0.13 4.02
C VAL A 152 1.18 -0.74 5.28
N GLN A 153 2.36 -1.25 5.64
CA GLN A 153 2.57 -2.04 6.86
C GLN A 153 2.32 -1.21 8.13
N GLU A 154 2.83 0.02 8.20
CA GLU A 154 2.61 0.95 9.31
C GLU A 154 1.13 1.31 9.45
N ALA A 155 0.45 1.55 8.32
CA ALA A 155 -0.99 1.83 8.31
C ALA A 155 -1.80 0.64 8.85
N GLN A 156 -1.47 -0.58 8.43
CA GLN A 156 -2.13 -1.81 8.90
C GLN A 156 -1.86 -2.09 10.39
N GLY A 157 -0.67 -1.75 10.89
CA GLY A 157 -0.31 -1.88 12.31
C GLY A 157 -0.92 -0.79 13.21
N SER A 158 -1.45 0.28 12.64
CA SER A 158 -2.00 1.40 13.42
C SER A 158 -3.36 1.06 14.01
N LYS A 159 -3.57 1.41 15.32
CA LYS A 159 -4.87 1.22 15.99
C LYS A 159 -5.82 2.38 15.69
N ALA A 160 -7.00 2.04 15.18
CA ALA A 160 -8.07 3.01 15.00
C ALA A 160 -8.67 3.48 16.35
N PRO A 161 -9.23 4.69 16.43
CA PRO A 161 -9.92 5.18 17.63
C PRO A 161 -11.01 4.23 18.14
N VAL A 162 -11.82 3.66 17.24
CA VAL A 162 -12.87 2.71 17.60
C VAL A 162 -12.30 1.45 18.26
N GLN A 163 -11.12 0.98 17.86
CA GLN A 163 -10.46 -0.17 18.48
C GLN A 163 -10.07 0.11 19.93
N ARG A 164 -9.63 1.34 20.25
CA ARG A 164 -9.36 1.75 21.63
C ARG A 164 -10.61 1.76 22.52
N ILE A 165 -11.78 2.07 21.94
CA ILE A 165 -13.06 1.98 22.64
C ILE A 165 -13.39 0.52 22.94
N VAL A 166 -13.22 -0.36 21.95
CA VAL A 166 -13.43 -1.81 22.12
C VAL A 166 -12.49 -2.36 23.20
N ASP A 167 -11.20 -2.00 23.17
CA ASP A 167 -10.22 -2.41 24.19
C ASP A 167 -10.67 -1.99 25.60
N LYS A 168 -11.17 -0.74 25.77
CA LYS A 168 -11.68 -0.24 27.07
C LYS A 168 -12.93 -1.00 27.53
N VAL A 169 -13.88 -1.22 26.62
CA VAL A 169 -15.10 -2.00 26.94
C VAL A 169 -14.72 -3.41 27.37
N THR A 170 -13.82 -4.05 26.64
CA THR A 170 -13.35 -5.41 26.94
C THR A 170 -12.62 -5.48 28.29
N ALA A 171 -11.84 -4.47 28.63
CA ALA A 171 -11.14 -4.39 29.91
C ALA A 171 -12.06 -4.36 31.12
N VAL A 172 -13.28 -3.85 31.00
CA VAL A 172 -14.30 -3.88 32.03
C VAL A 172 -15.17 -5.14 31.94
N PHE A 173 -15.53 -5.52 30.71
CA PHE A 173 -16.43 -6.63 30.46
C PHE A 173 -15.85 -7.98 30.93
N VAL A 174 -14.58 -8.26 30.64
CA VAL A 174 -13.95 -9.53 31.01
C VAL A 174 -13.91 -9.77 32.55
N PRO A 175 -13.48 -8.82 33.39
CA PRO A 175 -13.58 -8.98 34.85
C PRO A 175 -15.02 -9.16 35.36
N VAL A 176 -16.01 -8.47 34.76
CA VAL A 176 -17.41 -8.61 35.13
C VAL A 176 -17.92 -10.02 34.82
N VAL A 177 -17.64 -10.53 33.62
CA VAL A 177 -18.01 -11.91 33.23
C VAL A 177 -17.34 -12.94 34.12
N LEU A 178 -16.07 -12.73 34.47
CA LEU A 178 -15.37 -13.62 35.39
C LEU A 178 -16.05 -13.64 36.78
N ALA A 179 -16.43 -12.46 37.30
CA ALA A 179 -17.15 -12.37 38.56
C ALA A 179 -18.53 -13.06 38.50
N VAL A 180 -19.26 -12.90 37.40
CA VAL A 180 -20.54 -13.60 37.18
C VAL A 180 -20.33 -15.12 37.11
N ALA A 181 -19.29 -15.60 36.42
CA ALA A 181 -18.98 -17.03 36.38
C ALA A 181 -18.67 -17.62 37.75
N VAL A 182 -17.86 -16.91 38.56
CA VAL A 182 -17.56 -17.30 39.93
C VAL A 182 -18.82 -17.30 40.80
N LEU A 183 -19.65 -16.26 40.69
CA LEU A 183 -20.93 -16.21 41.40
C LEU A 183 -21.87 -17.36 41.00
N THR A 184 -21.96 -17.65 39.71
CA THR A 184 -22.77 -18.79 39.21
C THR A 184 -22.25 -20.09 39.82
N PHE A 185 -20.96 -20.31 39.85
CA PHE A 185 -20.36 -21.49 40.48
C PHE A 185 -20.74 -21.58 41.97
N LEU A 186 -20.55 -20.47 42.73
CA LEU A 186 -20.85 -20.44 44.16
C LEU A 186 -22.34 -20.65 44.48
N ILE A 187 -23.24 -20.07 43.68
CA ILE A 187 -24.70 -20.25 43.86
C ILE A 187 -25.07 -21.74 43.67
N TRP A 188 -24.55 -22.39 42.62
CA TRP A 188 -24.81 -23.82 42.40
C TRP A 188 -24.25 -24.69 43.54
N MET A 189 -23.06 -24.36 44.07
CA MET A 189 -22.46 -25.06 45.21
C MET A 189 -23.27 -24.92 46.49
N VAL A 190 -23.92 -23.76 46.71
CA VAL A 190 -24.73 -23.48 47.90
C VAL A 190 -26.12 -24.12 47.80
N VAL A 191 -26.73 -24.04 46.60
CA VAL A 191 -28.13 -24.54 46.38
C VAL A 191 -28.15 -26.06 46.16
N GLY A 192 -27.21 -26.59 45.38
CA GLY A 192 -27.15 -28.01 45.00
C GLY A 192 -26.22 -28.86 45.86
N GLY A 193 -25.41 -28.23 46.73
CA GLY A 193 -24.43 -28.92 47.55
C GLY A 193 -23.24 -29.51 46.80
N ALA A 194 -22.51 -30.37 47.47
CA ALA A 194 -21.30 -31.01 46.88
C ALA A 194 -21.63 -31.95 45.73
N ASP A 195 -22.83 -32.46 45.66
CA ASP A 195 -23.27 -33.42 44.65
C ASP A 195 -23.50 -32.74 43.30
N ASP A 196 -23.79 -31.46 43.28
CA ASP A 196 -23.98 -30.66 42.07
C ASP A 196 -22.71 -29.94 41.55
N PHE A 197 -21.54 -30.33 42.04
CA PHE A 197 -20.23 -29.76 41.59
C PHE A 197 -20.09 -29.75 40.06
N SER A 198 -20.49 -30.81 39.39
CA SER A 198 -20.43 -30.93 37.94
C SER A 198 -21.30 -29.89 37.23
N TYR A 199 -22.50 -29.64 37.75
CA TYR A 199 -23.41 -28.61 37.22
C TYR A 199 -22.90 -27.22 37.52
N ALA A 200 -22.38 -26.96 38.72
CA ALA A 200 -21.74 -25.70 39.07
C ALA A 200 -20.59 -25.35 38.12
N MET A 201 -19.69 -26.32 37.87
CA MET A 201 -18.58 -26.15 36.98
C MET A 201 -18.99 -25.92 35.51
N LEU A 202 -19.94 -26.73 35.02
CA LEU A 202 -20.45 -26.61 33.66
C LEU A 202 -21.12 -25.25 33.43
N SER A 203 -21.94 -24.81 34.39
CA SER A 203 -22.65 -23.53 34.31
C SER A 203 -21.66 -22.35 34.29
N ALA A 204 -20.65 -22.37 35.16
CA ALA A 204 -19.61 -21.33 35.18
C ALA A 204 -18.78 -21.28 33.88
N VAL A 205 -18.40 -22.45 33.37
CA VAL A 205 -17.68 -22.55 32.08
C VAL A 205 -18.56 -22.05 30.92
N SER A 206 -19.85 -22.40 30.94
CA SER A 206 -20.79 -21.94 29.91
C SER A 206 -20.91 -20.40 29.87
N VAL A 207 -20.97 -19.76 31.05
CA VAL A 207 -20.96 -18.27 31.15
C VAL A 207 -19.70 -17.70 30.49
N LEU A 208 -18.53 -18.28 30.79
CA LEU A 208 -17.25 -17.81 30.21
C LEU A 208 -17.19 -17.97 28.69
N VAL A 209 -17.65 -19.11 28.18
CA VAL A 209 -17.59 -19.42 26.75
C VAL A 209 -18.56 -18.55 25.95
N ILE A 210 -19.82 -18.42 26.43
CA ILE A 210 -20.87 -17.65 25.74
C ILE A 210 -20.55 -16.15 25.75
N ALA A 211 -19.99 -15.66 26.83
CA ALA A 211 -19.67 -14.24 26.99
C ALA A 211 -18.38 -13.78 26.26
N CYS A 212 -17.76 -14.64 25.47
CA CYS A 212 -16.56 -14.24 24.72
C CYS A 212 -16.86 -13.13 23.69
N PRO A 213 -16.28 -11.92 23.79
CA PRO A 213 -16.49 -10.84 22.82
C PRO A 213 -15.58 -11.01 21.58
N CYS A 214 -15.30 -12.24 21.17
CA CYS A 214 -14.29 -12.58 20.15
C CYS A 214 -14.54 -11.84 18.81
N ALA A 215 -15.81 -11.77 18.38
CA ALA A 215 -16.20 -11.08 17.15
C ALA A 215 -15.94 -9.56 17.22
N LEU A 216 -16.18 -8.94 18.39
CA LEU A 216 -16.02 -7.50 18.58
C LEU A 216 -14.54 -7.08 18.44
N GLY A 217 -13.62 -7.88 18.98
CA GLY A 217 -12.17 -7.61 18.90
C GLY A 217 -11.59 -7.79 17.50
N LEU A 218 -12.25 -8.56 16.62
CA LEU A 218 -11.76 -8.89 15.28
C LEU A 218 -12.39 -8.07 14.15
N ALA A 219 -13.64 -7.65 14.30
CA ALA A 219 -14.40 -7.00 13.22
C ALA A 219 -13.69 -5.74 12.70
N THR A 220 -13.29 -4.85 13.61
CA THR A 220 -12.68 -3.56 13.24
C THR A 220 -11.28 -3.72 12.63
N PRO A 221 -10.31 -4.45 13.24
CA PRO A 221 -9.02 -4.67 12.61
C PRO A 221 -9.13 -5.32 11.23
N THR A 222 -9.98 -6.32 11.07
CA THR A 222 -10.17 -7.00 9.80
C THR A 222 -10.72 -6.06 8.73
N ALA A 223 -11.75 -5.26 9.05
CA ALA A 223 -12.32 -4.28 8.12
C ALA A 223 -11.30 -3.22 7.70
N LEU A 224 -10.52 -2.69 8.65
CA LEU A 224 -9.47 -1.71 8.38
C LEU A 224 -8.37 -2.29 7.50
N MET A 225 -7.90 -3.49 7.83
CA MET A 225 -6.88 -4.15 7.00
C MET A 225 -7.37 -4.36 5.56
N VAL A 226 -8.60 -4.84 5.36
CA VAL A 226 -9.19 -5.01 4.03
C VAL A 226 -9.29 -3.66 3.32
N GLY A 227 -9.77 -2.62 4.00
CA GLY A 227 -9.89 -1.27 3.44
C GLY A 227 -8.55 -0.67 3.02
N ILE A 228 -7.52 -0.77 3.88
CA ILE A 228 -6.15 -0.30 3.58
C ILE A 228 -5.56 -1.10 2.43
N GLY A 229 -5.73 -2.43 2.43
CA GLY A 229 -5.25 -3.30 1.35
C GLY A 229 -5.90 -2.97 0.02
N LYS A 230 -7.23 -2.75 0.01
CA LYS A 230 -7.96 -2.36 -1.21
C LYS A 230 -7.57 -0.97 -1.70
N GLY A 231 -7.33 -0.03 -0.79
CA GLY A 231 -6.79 1.29 -1.12
C GLY A 231 -5.44 1.15 -1.83
N ALA A 232 -4.51 0.37 -1.27
CA ALA A 232 -3.19 0.14 -1.86
C ALA A 232 -3.25 -0.51 -3.25
N GLU A 233 -4.17 -1.47 -3.48
CA GLU A 233 -4.43 -2.04 -4.81
C GLU A 233 -4.93 -1.01 -5.83
N SER A 234 -5.59 0.04 -5.35
CA SER A 234 -6.10 1.15 -6.17
C SER A 234 -5.15 2.35 -6.17
N HIS A 235 -3.88 2.17 -5.78
CA HIS A 235 -2.83 3.20 -5.70
C HIS A 235 -3.14 4.33 -4.70
N ILE A 236 -4.09 4.09 -3.77
CA ILE A 236 -4.45 5.02 -2.70
C ILE A 236 -3.69 4.60 -1.44
N LEU A 237 -2.65 5.35 -1.07
CA LEU A 237 -1.84 5.07 0.11
C LEU A 237 -2.46 5.69 1.36
N ILE A 238 -3.05 4.85 2.19
CA ILE A 238 -3.66 5.26 3.46
C ILE A 238 -2.58 5.30 4.54
N LYS A 239 -2.33 6.48 5.09
CA LYS A 239 -1.25 6.71 6.07
C LYS A 239 -1.46 5.97 7.40
N ASN A 240 -2.71 5.88 7.87
CA ASN A 240 -3.05 5.20 9.12
C ASN A 240 -4.55 4.89 9.19
N ALA A 241 -4.93 4.01 10.12
CA ALA A 241 -6.32 3.63 10.35
C ALA A 241 -7.22 4.78 10.83
N VAL A 242 -6.65 5.80 11.48
CA VAL A 242 -7.39 6.98 11.96
C VAL A 242 -7.93 7.77 10.76
N ALA A 243 -7.11 7.97 9.73
CA ALA A 243 -7.53 8.67 8.52
C ALA A 243 -8.70 7.96 7.83
N LEU A 244 -8.63 6.62 7.73
CA LEU A 244 -9.71 5.82 7.13
C LEU A 244 -11.02 5.91 7.93
N GLU A 245 -10.94 5.87 9.27
CA GLU A 245 -12.12 6.02 10.12
C GLU A 245 -12.73 7.42 10.03
N GLN A 246 -11.89 8.46 9.96
CA GLN A 246 -12.35 9.86 9.87
C GLN A 246 -12.99 10.19 8.53
N MET A 247 -12.62 9.50 7.44
CA MET A 247 -13.22 9.74 6.12
C MET A 247 -14.75 9.72 6.12
N ARG A 248 -15.38 8.88 6.94
CA ARG A 248 -16.85 8.83 7.05
C ARG A 248 -17.49 10.11 7.59
N LYS A 249 -16.70 11.00 8.23
CA LYS A 249 -17.17 12.26 8.81
C LYS A 249 -16.88 13.45 7.91
N VAL A 250 -16.25 13.22 6.76
CA VAL A 250 -15.90 14.29 5.81
C VAL A 250 -17.17 14.71 5.08
N ASP A 251 -17.52 15.97 5.19
CA ASP A 251 -18.63 16.64 4.52
C ASP A 251 -18.14 17.69 3.50
N THR A 252 -16.89 18.12 3.64
CA THR A 252 -16.29 19.15 2.80
C THR A 252 -14.93 18.67 2.31
N VAL A 253 -14.71 18.77 0.99
CA VAL A 253 -13.42 18.42 0.35
C VAL A 253 -12.82 19.68 -0.25
N VAL A 254 -11.61 20.04 0.16
CA VAL A 254 -10.84 21.14 -0.40
C VAL A 254 -9.74 20.57 -1.27
N LEU A 255 -9.76 20.90 -2.56
CA LEU A 255 -8.81 20.43 -3.55
C LEU A 255 -7.88 21.56 -3.98
N ASP A 256 -6.58 21.29 -4.00
CA ASP A 256 -5.63 22.16 -4.68
C ASP A 256 -5.82 22.05 -6.20
N LYS A 257 -5.58 23.17 -6.92
CA LYS A 257 -5.79 23.20 -8.37
C LYS A 257 -4.65 22.50 -9.11
N THR A 258 -3.42 22.89 -8.83
CA THR A 258 -2.28 22.53 -9.67
C THR A 258 -1.68 21.17 -9.26
N GLY A 259 -1.69 20.20 -10.18
CA GLY A 259 -1.19 18.84 -9.90
C GLY A 259 -2.15 17.96 -9.10
N THR A 260 -3.35 18.47 -8.74
CA THR A 260 -4.42 17.71 -8.07
C THR A 260 -5.66 17.64 -8.94
N VAL A 261 -6.24 18.81 -9.30
CA VAL A 261 -7.37 18.90 -10.23
C VAL A 261 -6.88 18.97 -11.68
N THR A 262 -5.70 19.48 -11.89
CA THR A 262 -5.03 19.58 -13.19
C THR A 262 -3.76 18.74 -13.21
N GLU A 263 -3.30 18.35 -14.39
CA GLU A 263 -2.08 17.55 -14.57
C GLU A 263 -0.78 18.33 -14.24
N GLY A 264 -0.88 19.64 -13.97
CA GLY A 264 0.27 20.48 -13.68
C GLY A 264 1.17 20.75 -14.90
N ARG A 265 0.76 20.31 -16.08
CA ARG A 265 1.45 20.50 -17.35
C ARG A 265 0.62 21.40 -18.25
N PRO A 266 1.06 22.63 -18.54
CA PRO A 266 0.38 23.47 -19.50
C PRO A 266 0.49 22.86 -20.91
N VAL A 267 -0.59 22.97 -21.69
CA VAL A 267 -0.62 22.57 -23.10
C VAL A 267 -1.19 23.71 -23.93
N VAL A 268 -0.69 23.87 -25.15
CA VAL A 268 -1.25 24.82 -26.10
C VAL A 268 -2.56 24.25 -26.65
N THR A 269 -3.68 24.93 -26.41
CA THR A 269 -5.02 24.53 -26.87
C THR A 269 -5.40 25.20 -28.19
N GLY A 270 -4.72 26.25 -28.56
CA GLY A 270 -4.98 27.01 -29.81
C GLY A 270 -4.05 28.19 -29.93
N TRP A 271 -3.98 28.69 -31.16
CA TRP A 271 -3.22 29.88 -31.51
C TRP A 271 -4.20 31.02 -31.88
N LEU A 272 -4.05 32.13 -31.21
CA LEU A 272 -4.80 33.38 -31.56
C LEU A 272 -3.75 34.39 -32.02
N HIS A 273 -3.93 34.93 -33.19
CA HIS A 273 -3.00 35.91 -33.79
C HIS A 273 -3.73 36.91 -34.66
N ASP A 274 -3.14 38.07 -34.85
CA ASP A 274 -3.67 39.13 -35.70
C ASP A 274 -3.46 38.81 -37.21
N ALA A 275 -4.09 39.56 -38.07
CA ALA A 275 -4.07 39.37 -39.53
C ALA A 275 -2.65 39.48 -40.13
N GLY A 276 -1.71 40.08 -39.44
CA GLY A 276 -0.31 40.22 -39.87
C GLY A 276 0.58 39.01 -39.50
N TRP A 277 0.03 38.02 -38.78
CA TRP A 277 0.79 36.82 -38.41
C TRP A 277 1.06 35.92 -39.62
N GLN A 278 2.32 35.64 -39.87
CA GLN A 278 2.75 34.73 -40.93
C GLN A 278 3.36 33.46 -40.33
N ASN A 279 3.42 32.36 -41.10
CA ASN A 279 4.01 31.09 -40.65
C ASN A 279 5.46 31.25 -40.18
N GLU A 280 6.19 32.21 -40.73
CA GLU A 280 7.56 32.53 -40.31
C GLU A 280 7.67 32.93 -38.83
N HIS A 281 6.64 33.53 -38.27
CA HIS A 281 6.60 33.91 -36.84
C HIS A 281 6.53 32.71 -35.91
N LYS A 282 5.96 31.59 -36.35
CA LYS A 282 5.99 30.33 -35.57
C LYS A 282 7.40 29.79 -35.43
N GLY A 283 8.23 29.84 -36.49
CA GLY A 283 9.63 29.45 -36.44
C GLY A 283 10.46 30.34 -35.50
N ILE A 284 10.21 31.65 -35.48
CA ILE A 284 10.84 32.59 -34.57
C ILE A 284 10.44 32.30 -33.12
N LEU A 285 9.14 32.11 -32.86
CA LEU A 285 8.62 31.73 -31.54
C LEU A 285 9.25 30.42 -31.06
N TYR A 286 9.36 29.45 -31.96
CA TYR A 286 9.98 28.17 -31.63
C TYR A 286 11.45 28.35 -31.23
N ALA A 287 12.22 29.13 -31.99
CA ALA A 287 13.62 29.39 -31.67
C ALA A 287 13.81 30.16 -30.36
N ALA A 288 12.89 31.09 -30.06
CA ALA A 288 12.89 31.86 -28.82
C ALA A 288 12.58 30.99 -27.60
N GLU A 289 11.53 30.18 -27.68
CA GLU A 289 11.09 29.33 -26.55
C GLU A 289 12.03 28.12 -26.30
N LEU A 290 12.77 27.66 -27.31
CA LEU A 290 13.83 26.67 -27.12
C LEU A 290 14.97 27.14 -26.20
N LYS A 291 15.17 28.47 -26.09
CA LYS A 291 16.20 29.07 -25.22
C LYS A 291 15.63 29.50 -23.86
N SER A 292 14.30 29.39 -23.67
CA SER A 292 13.62 29.78 -22.44
C SER A 292 13.53 28.61 -21.46
N GLU A 293 13.82 28.84 -20.20
CA GLU A 293 13.67 27.85 -19.11
C GLU A 293 12.28 27.90 -18.46
N HIS A 294 11.37 28.72 -18.97
CA HIS A 294 10.04 28.89 -18.38
C HIS A 294 9.16 27.65 -18.65
N PRO A 295 8.35 27.17 -17.68
CA PRO A 295 7.47 26.00 -17.87
C PRO A 295 6.50 26.11 -19.05
N LEU A 296 6.04 27.32 -19.38
CA LEU A 296 5.17 27.56 -20.54
C LEU A 296 5.93 27.41 -21.87
N ALA A 297 7.23 27.69 -21.89
CA ALA A 297 8.07 27.52 -23.08
C ALA A 297 8.08 26.06 -23.56
N LEU A 298 8.16 25.10 -22.63
CA LEU A 298 8.11 23.68 -22.97
C LEU A 298 6.79 23.30 -23.68
N ALA A 299 5.66 23.84 -23.22
CA ALA A 299 4.37 23.59 -23.85
C ALA A 299 4.30 24.12 -25.28
N ILE A 300 4.86 25.34 -25.51
CA ILE A 300 4.92 25.96 -26.83
C ILE A 300 5.84 25.18 -27.75
N VAL A 301 7.03 24.80 -27.27
CA VAL A 301 8.01 24.00 -28.00
C VAL A 301 7.42 22.65 -28.42
N GLU A 302 6.72 21.94 -27.50
CA GLU A 302 6.08 20.67 -27.81
C GLU A 302 4.96 20.81 -28.85
N ALA A 303 4.15 21.87 -28.76
CA ALA A 303 3.08 22.13 -29.72
C ALA A 303 3.65 22.40 -31.13
N LEU A 304 4.62 23.30 -31.24
CA LEU A 304 5.25 23.64 -32.53
C LEU A 304 6.00 22.45 -33.14
N LYS A 305 6.63 21.63 -32.31
CA LYS A 305 7.26 20.37 -32.74
C LYS A 305 6.23 19.37 -33.31
N LYS A 306 5.07 19.22 -32.69
CA LYS A 306 3.99 18.38 -33.16
C LYS A 306 3.39 18.88 -34.49
N GLU A 307 3.35 20.19 -34.70
CA GLU A 307 2.94 20.81 -35.95
C GLU A 307 3.99 20.66 -37.09
N GLY A 308 5.17 20.15 -36.78
CA GLY A 308 6.27 19.97 -37.76
C GLY A 308 7.04 21.24 -38.05
N GLU A 309 6.88 22.29 -37.23
CA GLU A 309 7.60 23.54 -37.37
C GLU A 309 9.09 23.37 -37.12
N LYS A 310 9.89 24.21 -37.78
CA LYS A 310 11.36 24.27 -37.57
C LYS A 310 11.74 25.60 -36.94
N PRO A 311 12.69 25.56 -35.98
CA PRO A 311 13.16 26.82 -35.36
C PRO A 311 13.85 27.71 -36.40
N ALA A 312 13.51 28.99 -36.39
CA ALA A 312 14.18 30.01 -37.23
C ALA A 312 15.56 30.37 -36.66
N ILE A 313 16.41 30.97 -37.50
CA ILE A 313 17.65 31.58 -37.03
C ILE A 313 17.29 32.91 -36.36
N ILE A 314 17.79 33.12 -35.14
CA ILE A 314 17.63 34.38 -34.38
C ILE A 314 19.00 34.93 -34.04
N ASP A 315 19.16 36.27 -34.12
CA ASP A 315 20.45 36.94 -33.91
C ASP A 315 20.74 37.18 -32.43
N SER A 316 19.70 37.52 -31.65
CA SER A 316 19.85 37.71 -30.21
C SER A 316 18.67 37.13 -29.42
N PHE A 317 18.94 36.79 -28.15
CA PHE A 317 17.95 36.30 -27.16
C PHE A 317 18.21 37.00 -25.83
N GLU A 318 17.16 37.60 -25.25
CA GLU A 318 17.23 38.21 -23.93
C GLU A 318 16.03 37.74 -23.10
N SER A 319 16.30 37.14 -21.95
CA SER A 319 15.25 36.80 -20.97
C SER A 319 15.07 37.94 -19.97
N ARG A 320 13.89 38.52 -19.88
CA ARG A 320 13.53 39.63 -18.95
C ARG A 320 12.66 39.07 -17.83
N THR A 321 13.24 38.89 -16.66
CA THR A 321 12.53 38.34 -15.51
C THR A 321 11.21 39.06 -15.23
N GLY A 322 10.11 38.30 -15.20
CA GLY A 322 8.74 38.80 -14.97
C GLY A 322 8.13 39.56 -16.17
N ARG A 323 8.80 39.67 -17.31
CA ARG A 323 8.32 40.38 -18.51
C ARG A 323 8.29 39.52 -19.78
N GLY A 324 8.97 38.39 -19.79
CA GLY A 324 9.02 37.46 -20.93
C GLY A 324 10.39 37.40 -21.61
N ILE A 325 10.40 37.10 -22.88
CA ILE A 325 11.59 36.98 -23.71
C ILE A 325 11.56 37.97 -24.87
N VAL A 326 12.71 38.44 -25.30
CA VAL A 326 12.87 39.30 -26.45
C VAL A 326 13.92 38.67 -27.39
N VAL A 327 13.59 38.62 -28.67
CA VAL A 327 14.49 38.10 -29.71
C VAL A 327 14.58 39.12 -30.86
N THR A 328 15.72 39.15 -31.51
CA THR A 328 15.90 39.90 -32.76
C THR A 328 16.34 38.91 -33.87
N ARG A 329 15.93 39.29 -35.10
CA ARG A 329 16.28 38.56 -36.32
C ARG A 329 16.61 39.57 -37.39
#